data_6c7eeea6884ce201a8b16054e790083d
#
_entry.id   6c7eeea6884ce201a8b16054e790083d
#
_cell.length_a   1.000
_cell.length_b   1.000
_cell.length_c   1.000
_cell.angle_alpha   90.00
_cell.angle_beta   90.00
_cell.angle_gamma   90.00
#
_symmetry.space_group_name_H-M   'P 1'
#
loop_
_entity.id
_entity.type
_entity.pdbx_description
1 polymer ?
#
loop_
_entity_poly.entity_id
_entity_poly.type
_entity_poly.pdbx_seq_one_letter_code
_entity_poly.pdbx_strand_id
1 'polypeptide(L)'
;RIGWYSKSVATATADALQTASTATDGGWAGNAFVFPRIQGTDVCGRIVAVGAGVSQARIGERVLVDPVLRPADGSFENVGYVGLERDGGFAEFVAVPASNVFWIESALTDVELASFPCAYGTAENLLTRANVVQGEVVLVTGASGGVGSAVVQLARLRGARVIAVTTDERAHERLALGARHTVERSA
;
A
#
# COMPACT_ATOMS: atom_id res chain seq x y z
N ARG A 1 -13.50 3.42 -1.80
CA ARG A 1 -13.96 2.09 -2.22
C ARG A 1 -13.47 1.06 -1.22
N ILE A 2 -14.33 0.68 -0.31
CA ILE A 2 -14.07 -0.27 0.79
C ILE A 2 -14.25 -1.73 0.30
N GLY A 3 -14.45 -1.96 -1.01
CA GLY A 3 -14.85 -3.25 -1.55
C GLY A 3 -13.93 -4.43 -1.23
N TRP A 4 -12.64 -4.23 -1.11
CA TRP A 4 -11.68 -5.29 -0.75
C TRP A 4 -11.69 -5.60 0.74
N TYR A 5 -11.96 -4.61 1.55
CA TYR A 5 -12.07 -4.74 3.01
C TYR A 5 -13.50 -5.11 3.43
N SER A 6 -14.45 -5.14 2.49
CA SER A 6 -15.85 -5.43 2.79
C SER A 6 -16.07 -6.84 3.35
N LYS A 7 -15.24 -7.81 2.99
CA LYS A 7 -15.27 -9.13 3.65
C LYS A 7 -14.84 -9.05 5.12
N SER A 8 -13.79 -8.29 5.43
CA SER A 8 -13.36 -8.06 6.82
C SER A 8 -14.37 -7.23 7.59
N VAL A 9 -15.03 -6.26 6.94
CA VAL A 9 -16.11 -5.46 7.54
C VAL A 9 -17.40 -6.29 7.65
N ALA A 10 -17.72 -7.14 6.68
CA ALA A 10 -18.84 -8.07 6.76
C ALA A 10 -18.64 -9.12 7.87
N THR A 11 -17.41 -9.58 8.09
CA THR A 11 -17.10 -10.47 9.22
C THR A 11 -17.17 -9.77 10.58
N ALA A 12 -17.13 -8.45 10.62
CA ALA A 12 -17.33 -7.67 11.86
C ALA A 12 -18.81 -7.39 12.17
N THR A 13 -19.74 -7.67 11.23
CA THR A 13 -21.18 -7.62 11.51
C THR A 13 -21.65 -8.92 12.19
N ALA A 14 -22.70 -8.87 12.98
CA ALA A 14 -23.14 -9.96 13.85
C ALA A 14 -23.33 -11.32 13.15
N ASP A 15 -23.71 -11.33 11.88
CA ASP A 15 -23.87 -12.55 11.08
C ASP A 15 -22.55 -13.18 10.68
N ALA A 16 -21.50 -12.39 10.59
CA ALA A 16 -20.19 -12.84 10.21
C ALA A 16 -19.38 -13.42 11.38
N LEU A 17 -19.70 -13.04 12.61
CA LEU A 17 -19.07 -13.65 13.80
C LEU A 17 -19.37 -15.14 13.93
N GLN A 18 -20.47 -15.64 13.36
CA GLN A 18 -20.82 -17.05 13.37
C GLN A 18 -20.18 -17.86 12.23
N THR A 19 -19.80 -17.21 11.13
CA THR A 19 -19.20 -17.86 9.95
C THR A 19 -17.68 -17.72 9.86
N ALA A 20 -17.05 -16.96 10.72
CA ALA A 20 -15.61 -16.69 10.72
C ALA A 20 -14.73 -17.94 10.98
N SER A 21 -15.33 -19.06 11.43
CA SER A 21 -14.58 -20.28 11.73
C SER A 21 -14.23 -21.14 10.51
N THR A 22 -14.67 -20.79 9.31
CA THR A 22 -14.51 -21.62 8.10
C THR A 22 -13.86 -20.93 6.91
N ALA A 23 -13.37 -19.71 7.06
CA ALA A 23 -12.75 -18.98 5.96
C ALA A 23 -11.31 -19.44 5.72
N THR A 24 -11.15 -20.53 4.99
CA THR A 24 -9.94 -20.86 4.22
C THR A 24 -9.84 -20.00 2.95
N ASP A 25 -10.44 -18.85 2.97
CA ASP A 25 -10.44 -17.90 1.87
C ASP A 25 -9.15 -17.08 1.98
N GLY A 26 -8.20 -17.23 1.04
CA GLY A 26 -6.88 -16.58 0.99
C GLY A 26 -6.92 -15.05 0.90
N GLY A 27 -7.90 -14.45 1.54
CA GLY A 27 -7.95 -13.03 1.85
C GLY A 27 -6.89 -12.67 2.89
N TRP A 28 -6.55 -11.43 2.95
CA TRP A 28 -5.67 -10.79 3.91
C TRP A 28 -5.83 -11.35 5.33
N ALA A 29 -4.71 -11.63 5.97
CA ALA A 29 -4.58 -12.32 7.24
C ALA A 29 -5.71 -12.03 8.22
N GLY A 30 -6.58 -12.87 8.30
CA GLY A 30 -7.70 -13.27 9.04
C GLY A 30 -8.07 -12.68 10.39
N ASN A 31 -7.57 -11.59 10.85
CA ASN A 31 -8.06 -10.98 12.09
C ASN A 31 -9.33 -10.18 11.80
N ALA A 32 -10.41 -10.51 12.51
CA ALA A 32 -11.65 -9.75 12.43
C ALA A 32 -11.42 -8.28 12.79
N PHE A 33 -12.07 -7.38 12.06
CA PHE A 33 -12.06 -5.95 12.36
C PHE A 33 -12.67 -5.72 13.75
N VAL A 34 -11.93 -5.07 14.63
CA VAL A 34 -12.42 -4.71 15.96
C VAL A 34 -12.77 -3.23 15.97
N PHE A 35 -14.03 -2.90 16.19
CA PHE A 35 -14.51 -1.51 16.31
C PHE A 35 -14.57 -1.05 17.77
N PRO A 36 -14.35 0.27 18.07
CA PRO A 36 -14.05 1.33 17.09
C PRO A 36 -12.63 1.25 16.51
N ARG A 37 -12.47 1.60 15.21
CA ARG A 37 -11.20 1.60 14.50
C ARG A 37 -11.09 2.83 13.61
N ILE A 38 -10.02 3.61 13.76
CA ILE A 38 -9.65 4.66 12.80
C ILE A 38 -8.95 3.98 11.63
N GLN A 39 -9.50 4.12 10.44
CA GLN A 39 -8.94 3.58 9.20
C GLN A 39 -7.86 4.51 8.61
N GLY A 40 -7.32 4.15 7.44
CA GLY A 40 -6.32 4.92 6.72
C GLY A 40 -4.94 4.29 6.84
N THR A 41 -4.50 3.68 5.74
CA THR A 41 -3.26 2.91 5.65
C THR A 41 -2.10 3.77 5.18
N ASP A 42 -2.38 4.74 4.31
CA ASP A 42 -1.40 5.65 3.73
C ASP A 42 -1.21 6.89 4.59
N VAL A 43 0.00 7.11 5.07
CA VAL A 43 0.30 8.21 6.00
C VAL A 43 1.57 8.94 5.57
N CYS A 44 1.44 10.25 5.36
CA CYS A 44 2.52 11.22 5.31
C CYS A 44 2.27 12.29 6.37
N GLY A 45 3.30 12.74 7.06
CA GLY A 45 3.13 13.76 8.10
C GLY A 45 4.44 14.21 8.72
N ARG A 46 4.33 14.82 9.90
CA ARG A 46 5.48 15.24 10.69
C ARG A 46 5.44 14.62 12.08
N ILE A 47 6.62 14.26 12.58
CA ILE A 47 6.77 13.76 13.95
C ILE A 47 6.52 14.92 14.91
N VAL A 48 5.52 14.78 15.76
CA VAL A 48 5.18 15.80 16.78
C VAL A 48 5.55 15.34 18.19
N ALA A 49 5.66 14.03 18.39
CA ALA A 49 6.08 13.45 19.65
C ALA A 49 6.76 12.09 19.41
N VAL A 50 7.62 11.68 20.32
CA VAL A 50 8.30 10.37 20.26
C VAL A 50 8.15 9.64 21.59
N GLY A 51 8.06 8.31 21.50
CA GLY A 51 8.01 7.42 22.66
C GLY A 51 9.37 7.16 23.29
N ALA A 52 9.38 6.38 24.37
CA ALA A 52 10.60 5.97 25.05
C ALA A 52 11.55 5.23 24.09
N GLY A 53 12.85 5.57 24.16
CA GLY A 53 13.90 4.97 23.34
C GLY A 53 14.02 5.54 21.92
N VAL A 54 13.18 6.49 21.52
CA VAL A 54 13.28 7.20 20.23
C VAL A 54 13.89 8.59 20.45
N SER A 55 14.85 8.97 19.61
CA SER A 55 15.53 10.26 19.70
C SER A 55 14.57 11.43 19.57
N GLN A 56 14.63 12.38 20.49
CA GLN A 56 13.89 13.64 20.44
C GLN A 56 14.27 14.51 19.24
N ALA A 57 15.46 14.31 18.68
CA ALA A 57 15.92 15.03 17.48
C ALA A 57 15.07 14.73 16.23
N ARG A 58 14.29 13.66 16.24
CA ARG A 58 13.36 13.32 15.15
C ARG A 58 12.10 14.19 15.11
N ILE A 59 11.79 14.93 16.18
CA ILE A 59 10.63 15.83 16.19
C ILE A 59 10.78 16.89 15.11
N GLY A 60 9.73 17.06 14.30
CA GLY A 60 9.71 17.95 13.13
C GLY A 60 10.10 17.27 11.82
N GLU A 61 10.69 16.07 11.84
CA GLU A 61 10.97 15.31 10.61
C GLU A 61 9.69 15.11 9.79
N ARG A 62 9.81 15.33 8.48
CA ARG A 62 8.78 14.94 7.51
C ARG A 62 8.96 13.48 7.17
N VAL A 63 7.89 12.69 7.26
CA VAL A 63 8.00 11.25 7.20
C VAL A 63 6.90 10.60 6.37
N LEU A 64 7.24 9.44 5.80
CA LEU A 64 6.29 8.45 5.31
C LEU A 64 6.23 7.27 6.29
N VAL A 65 5.08 6.65 6.38
CA VAL A 65 4.87 5.47 7.22
C VAL A 65 4.76 4.22 6.35
N ASP A 66 5.61 3.21 6.61
CA ASP A 66 5.37 1.85 6.11
C ASP A 66 4.14 1.29 6.85
N PRO A 67 3.05 1.00 6.14
CA PRO A 67 1.84 0.53 6.79
C PRO A 67 1.94 -0.89 7.34
N VAL A 68 2.97 -1.64 6.97
CA VAL A 68 3.13 -3.06 7.31
C VAL A 68 3.75 -3.21 8.69
N LEU A 69 2.95 -3.65 9.65
CA LEU A 69 3.38 -3.91 11.03
C LEU A 69 3.94 -5.33 11.13
N ARG A 70 5.26 -5.46 11.04
CA ARG A 70 5.93 -6.76 11.11
C ARG A 70 6.13 -7.18 12.56
N PRO A 71 5.95 -8.48 12.88
CA PRO A 71 6.37 -9.03 14.15
C PRO A 71 7.88 -8.83 14.40
N ALA A 72 8.28 -8.82 15.67
CA ALA A 72 9.67 -8.60 16.07
C ALA A 72 10.65 -9.68 15.55
N ASP A 73 10.15 -10.87 15.27
CA ASP A 73 10.90 -11.98 14.68
C ASP A 73 11.11 -11.86 13.17
N GLY A 74 10.53 -10.83 12.53
CA GLY A 74 10.60 -10.59 11.11
C GLY A 74 9.79 -11.57 10.26
N SER A 75 8.97 -12.42 10.89
CA SER A 75 8.11 -13.36 10.17
C SER A 75 7.05 -12.64 9.36
N PHE A 76 6.50 -13.32 8.34
CA PHE A 76 5.33 -12.86 7.61
C PHE A 76 4.03 -13.42 8.19
N GLU A 77 4.13 -14.22 9.25
CA GLU A 77 2.98 -14.70 10.01
C GLU A 77 2.51 -13.61 10.97
N ASN A 78 1.21 -13.41 11.04
CA ASN A 78 0.58 -12.39 11.89
C ASN A 78 1.02 -10.94 11.60
N VAL A 79 1.32 -10.63 10.35
CA VAL A 79 1.56 -9.26 9.91
C VAL A 79 0.30 -8.44 10.08
N GLY A 80 0.40 -7.30 10.76
CA GLY A 80 -0.68 -6.33 10.87
C GLY A 80 -0.48 -5.13 9.94
N TYR A 81 -1.48 -4.25 9.92
CA TYR A 81 -1.46 -3.04 9.11
C TYR A 81 -1.98 -1.84 9.88
N VAL A 82 -1.36 -0.69 9.64
CA VAL A 82 -1.87 0.62 10.08
C VAL A 82 -3.24 0.84 9.42
N GLY A 83 -4.23 1.21 10.20
CA GLY A 83 -5.61 1.38 9.75
C GLY A 83 -6.46 0.10 9.75
N LEU A 84 -5.87 -1.06 10.08
CA LEU A 84 -6.54 -2.35 10.19
C LEU A 84 -6.40 -2.94 11.61
N GLU A 85 -5.23 -3.47 11.97
CA GLU A 85 -4.94 -4.01 13.31
C GLU A 85 -4.61 -2.92 14.33
N ARG A 86 -4.20 -1.75 13.87
CA ARG A 86 -4.02 -0.52 14.65
C ARG A 86 -4.76 0.65 14.02
N ASP A 87 -5.01 1.68 14.82
CA ASP A 87 -5.57 2.93 14.31
C ASP A 87 -4.66 3.55 13.26
N GLY A 88 -5.28 4.11 12.23
CA GLY A 88 -4.65 4.61 11.04
C GLY A 88 -4.72 6.12 10.86
N GLY A 89 -4.45 6.55 9.61
CA GLY A 89 -4.18 7.92 9.25
C GLY A 89 -5.41 8.80 8.97
N PHE A 90 -6.65 8.30 9.09
CA PHE A 90 -7.83 9.16 8.97
C PHE A 90 -8.05 9.96 10.27
N ALA A 91 -6.99 10.63 10.73
CA ALA A 91 -6.93 11.40 11.97
C ALA A 91 -5.89 12.52 11.86
N GLU A 92 -5.96 13.50 12.74
CA GLU A 92 -4.91 14.52 12.87
C GLU A 92 -3.58 13.93 13.35
N PHE A 93 -3.65 12.92 14.21
CA PHE A 93 -2.49 12.24 14.77
C PHE A 93 -2.64 10.72 14.68
N VAL A 94 -1.54 10.05 14.43
CA VAL A 94 -1.44 8.59 14.43
C VAL A 94 -0.20 8.15 15.19
N ALA A 95 -0.35 7.14 16.04
CA ALA A 95 0.76 6.53 16.76
C ALA A 95 1.22 5.24 16.05
N VAL A 96 2.47 5.21 15.60
CA VAL A 96 3.05 4.08 14.86
C VAL A 96 4.41 3.69 15.45
N PRO A 97 4.86 2.45 15.27
CA PRO A 97 6.21 2.06 15.68
C PRO A 97 7.28 2.90 14.96
N ALA A 98 8.33 3.29 15.65
CA ALA A 98 9.41 4.09 15.08
C ALA A 98 10.13 3.38 13.91
N SER A 99 10.13 2.04 13.91
CA SER A 99 10.64 1.21 12.81
C SER A 99 9.87 1.36 11.50
N ASN A 100 8.63 1.83 11.58
CA ASN A 100 7.76 2.04 10.41
C ASN A 100 7.82 3.47 9.86
N VAL A 101 8.65 4.35 10.47
CA VAL A 101 8.66 5.78 10.17
C VAL A 101 9.95 6.17 9.48
N PHE A 102 9.86 6.56 8.21
CA PHE A 102 10.97 6.89 7.34
C PHE A 102 11.00 8.37 7.02
N TRP A 103 12.11 9.02 7.34
CA TRP A 103 12.35 10.40 6.94
C TRP A 103 12.37 10.54 5.41
N ILE A 104 11.76 11.61 4.91
CA ILE A 104 11.73 11.91 3.48
C ILE A 104 11.99 13.39 3.19
N GLU A 105 12.86 13.62 2.22
CA GLU A 105 13.07 14.92 1.59
C GLU A 105 12.57 14.85 0.15
N SER A 106 11.59 15.68 -0.18
CA SER A 106 10.98 15.68 -1.50
C SER A 106 10.30 17.01 -1.78
N ALA A 107 10.29 17.43 -3.05
CA ALA A 107 9.52 18.57 -3.53
C ALA A 107 8.01 18.27 -3.66
N LEU A 108 7.59 17.01 -3.58
CA LEU A 108 6.19 16.62 -3.61
C LEU A 108 5.46 17.13 -2.35
N THR A 109 4.18 17.43 -2.50
CA THR A 109 3.30 17.77 -1.37
C THR A 109 3.05 16.57 -0.45
N ASP A 110 2.57 16.80 0.76
CA ASP A 110 2.24 15.73 1.71
C ASP A 110 1.14 14.83 1.16
N VAL A 111 0.18 15.39 0.40
CA VAL A 111 -0.91 14.64 -0.24
C VAL A 111 -0.38 13.70 -1.33
N GLU A 112 0.54 14.19 -2.17
CA GLU A 112 1.19 13.36 -3.18
C GLU A 112 2.00 12.24 -2.52
N LEU A 113 2.79 12.56 -1.51
CA LEU A 113 3.60 11.59 -0.77
C LEU A 113 2.73 10.53 -0.07
N ALA A 114 1.58 10.91 0.49
CA ALA A 114 0.66 9.97 1.10
C ALA A 114 0.06 8.96 0.10
N SER A 115 0.18 9.18 -1.20
CA SER A 115 -0.26 8.19 -2.21
C SER A 115 0.73 7.03 -2.44
N PHE A 116 1.93 7.11 -1.87
CA PHE A 116 3.00 6.14 -2.14
C PHE A 116 2.96 4.87 -1.29
N PRO A 117 2.76 4.90 0.05
CA PRO A 117 3.10 3.78 0.90
C PRO A 117 2.43 2.47 0.49
N CYS A 118 1.12 2.45 0.31
CA CYS A 118 0.40 1.25 -0.09
C CYS A 118 0.64 0.89 -1.55
N ALA A 119 0.44 1.83 -2.47
CA ALA A 119 0.46 1.55 -3.90
C ALA A 119 1.86 1.19 -4.40
N TYR A 120 2.86 2.01 -4.08
CA TYR A 120 4.23 1.79 -4.53
C TYR A 120 4.93 0.68 -3.74
N GLY A 121 4.66 0.55 -2.43
CA GLY A 121 5.16 -0.57 -1.64
C GLY A 121 4.68 -1.92 -2.16
N THR A 122 3.41 -2.01 -2.54
CA THR A 122 2.84 -3.21 -3.19
C THR A 122 3.49 -3.46 -4.56
N ALA A 123 3.61 -2.42 -5.39
CA ALA A 123 4.21 -2.52 -6.72
C ALA A 123 5.67 -2.98 -6.65
N GLU A 124 6.45 -2.41 -5.72
CA GLU A 124 7.86 -2.76 -5.48
C GLU A 124 8.00 -4.22 -5.04
N ASN A 125 7.14 -4.67 -4.12
CA ASN A 125 7.10 -6.07 -3.69
C ASN A 125 6.81 -7.01 -4.86
N LEU A 126 5.81 -6.70 -5.69
CA LEU A 126 5.46 -7.50 -6.87
C LEU A 126 6.65 -7.64 -7.83
N LEU A 127 7.28 -6.51 -8.19
CA LEU A 127 8.41 -6.50 -9.12
C LEU A 127 9.65 -7.19 -8.54
N THR A 128 9.89 -7.06 -7.25
CA THR A 128 11.01 -7.73 -6.56
C THR A 128 10.79 -9.24 -6.49
N ARG A 129 9.59 -9.69 -6.15
CA ARG A 129 9.27 -11.13 -6.10
C ARG A 129 9.26 -11.77 -7.48
N ALA A 130 8.85 -11.03 -8.52
CA ALA A 130 8.95 -11.46 -9.90
C ALA A 130 10.38 -11.37 -10.46
N ASN A 131 11.33 -10.83 -9.69
CA ASN A 131 12.73 -10.62 -10.07
C ASN A 131 12.86 -9.86 -11.41
N VAL A 132 12.05 -8.83 -11.60
CA VAL A 132 12.04 -8.05 -12.84
C VAL A 132 13.35 -7.30 -13.01
N VAL A 133 14.04 -7.56 -14.14
CA VAL A 133 15.33 -6.98 -14.48
C VAL A 133 15.28 -6.23 -15.82
N GLN A 134 16.36 -5.50 -16.12
CA GLN A 134 16.52 -4.74 -17.36
C GLN A 134 16.34 -5.63 -18.61
N GLY A 135 15.58 -5.12 -19.57
CA GLY A 135 15.37 -5.76 -20.87
C GLY A 135 14.17 -6.71 -20.91
N GLU A 136 13.62 -7.11 -19.78
CA GLU A 136 12.42 -7.95 -19.73
C GLU A 136 11.18 -7.26 -20.25
N VAL A 137 10.16 -8.05 -20.59
CA VAL A 137 8.83 -7.57 -20.97
C VAL A 137 7.87 -7.85 -19.82
N VAL A 138 7.26 -6.80 -19.30
CA VAL A 138 6.30 -6.89 -18.20
C VAL A 138 4.92 -6.49 -18.70
N LEU A 139 3.96 -7.43 -18.64
CA LEU A 139 2.55 -7.16 -18.90
C LEU A 139 1.88 -6.76 -17.58
N VAL A 140 1.29 -5.58 -17.55
CA VAL A 140 0.62 -5.03 -16.37
C VAL A 140 -0.89 -4.98 -16.61
N THR A 141 -1.63 -5.85 -15.93
CA THR A 141 -3.10 -5.77 -15.88
C THR A 141 -3.55 -4.78 -14.82
N GLY A 142 -4.72 -4.17 -15.00
CA GLY A 142 -5.19 -3.14 -14.07
C GLY A 142 -4.27 -1.91 -14.01
N ALA A 143 -3.56 -1.61 -15.10
CA ALA A 143 -2.57 -0.54 -15.18
C ALA A 143 -3.14 0.86 -14.86
N SER A 144 -4.46 1.04 -14.89
CA SER A 144 -5.14 2.30 -14.54
C SER A 144 -5.39 2.48 -13.04
N GLY A 145 -5.18 1.44 -12.23
CA GLY A 145 -5.29 1.53 -10.77
C GLY A 145 -4.02 2.07 -10.11
N GLY A 146 -4.08 2.38 -8.81
CA GLY A 146 -2.93 2.90 -8.04
C GLY A 146 -1.70 1.97 -8.12
N VAL A 147 -1.87 0.70 -7.78
CA VAL A 147 -0.77 -0.29 -7.84
C VAL A 147 -0.29 -0.50 -9.28
N GLY A 148 -1.22 -0.67 -10.24
CA GLY A 148 -0.83 -0.88 -11.64
C GLY A 148 -0.05 0.30 -12.23
N SER A 149 -0.45 1.54 -11.92
CA SER A 149 0.29 2.74 -12.31
C SER A 149 1.69 2.78 -11.71
N ALA A 150 1.83 2.41 -10.45
CA ALA A 150 3.12 2.33 -9.77
C ALA A 150 4.01 1.24 -10.40
N VAL A 151 3.44 0.06 -10.70
CA VAL A 151 4.16 -1.03 -11.40
C VAL A 151 4.70 -0.56 -12.75
N VAL A 152 3.89 0.17 -13.55
CA VAL A 152 4.34 0.71 -14.84
C VAL A 152 5.59 1.59 -14.66
N GLN A 153 5.56 2.51 -13.71
CA GLN A 153 6.66 3.43 -13.46
C GLN A 153 7.90 2.71 -12.92
N LEU A 154 7.75 1.88 -11.91
CA LEU A 154 8.87 1.17 -11.27
C LEU A 154 9.50 0.13 -12.20
N ALA A 155 8.71 -0.59 -13.01
CA ALA A 155 9.23 -1.53 -14.00
C ALA A 155 10.05 -0.80 -15.07
N ARG A 156 9.57 0.38 -15.54
CA ARG A 156 10.35 1.23 -16.44
C ARG A 156 11.68 1.67 -15.81
N LEU A 157 11.66 2.10 -14.55
CA LEU A 157 12.88 2.50 -13.82
C LEU A 157 13.90 1.36 -13.72
N ARG A 158 13.43 0.11 -13.65
CA ARG A 158 14.26 -1.09 -13.71
C ARG A 158 14.76 -1.43 -15.13
N GLY A 159 14.37 -0.64 -16.13
CA GLY A 159 14.75 -0.86 -17.52
C GLY A 159 13.94 -1.93 -18.25
N ALA A 160 12.81 -2.36 -17.70
CA ALA A 160 11.91 -3.28 -18.36
C ALA A 160 11.06 -2.58 -19.43
N ARG A 161 10.58 -3.36 -20.41
CA ARG A 161 9.64 -2.93 -21.43
C ARG A 161 8.21 -3.22 -20.98
N VAL A 162 7.44 -2.19 -20.66
CA VAL A 162 6.12 -2.34 -20.07
C VAL A 162 5.03 -2.34 -21.14
N ILE A 163 4.13 -3.32 -21.08
CA ILE A 163 2.89 -3.39 -21.82
C ILE A 163 1.75 -3.20 -20.80
N ALA A 164 0.96 -2.14 -20.95
CA ALA A 164 -0.12 -1.82 -20.01
C ALA A 164 -1.48 -2.24 -20.58
N VAL A 165 -2.22 -3.07 -19.86
CA VAL A 165 -3.63 -3.37 -20.17
C VAL A 165 -4.50 -2.30 -19.52
N THR A 166 -5.21 -1.53 -20.32
CA THR A 166 -6.00 -0.37 -19.91
C THR A 166 -7.19 -0.15 -20.84
N THR A 167 -8.01 0.85 -20.56
CA THR A 167 -9.03 1.33 -21.51
C THR A 167 -8.42 2.34 -22.46
N ASP A 168 -8.99 2.51 -23.67
CA ASP A 168 -8.52 3.47 -24.66
C ASP A 168 -8.40 4.90 -24.13
N GLU A 169 -9.39 5.32 -23.34
CA GLU A 169 -9.41 6.65 -22.72
C GLU A 169 -8.16 6.93 -21.84
N ARG A 170 -7.59 5.88 -21.23
CA ARG A 170 -6.43 5.99 -20.34
C ARG A 170 -5.11 5.53 -20.96
N ALA A 171 -5.14 5.09 -22.20
CA ALA A 171 -3.94 4.61 -22.91
C ALA A 171 -2.85 5.68 -22.95
N HIS A 172 -3.22 6.91 -23.28
CA HIS A 172 -2.28 8.04 -23.35
C HIS A 172 -1.57 8.30 -22.01
N GLU A 173 -2.32 8.26 -20.91
CA GLU A 173 -1.75 8.44 -19.58
C GLU A 173 -0.73 7.34 -19.24
N ARG A 174 -1.01 6.09 -19.64
CA ARG A 174 -0.11 4.96 -19.37
C ARG A 174 1.18 5.04 -20.17
N LEU A 175 1.10 5.49 -21.43
CA LEU A 175 2.28 5.77 -22.24
C LEU A 175 3.12 6.89 -21.60
N ALA A 176 2.49 7.96 -21.14
CA ALA A 176 3.17 9.05 -20.42
C ALA A 176 3.89 8.57 -19.14
N LEU A 177 3.31 7.63 -18.41
CA LEU A 177 3.93 7.02 -17.24
C LEU A 177 5.06 6.05 -17.59
N GLY A 178 5.20 5.66 -18.85
CA GLY A 178 6.32 4.87 -19.34
C GLY A 178 6.00 3.48 -19.84
N ALA A 179 4.74 3.14 -20.05
CA ALA A 179 4.40 1.97 -20.83
C ALA A 179 4.91 2.15 -22.28
N ARG A 180 5.48 1.09 -22.86
CA ARG A 180 5.91 1.10 -24.25
C ARG A 180 4.75 0.86 -25.20
N HIS A 181 3.81 0.05 -24.77
CA HIS A 181 2.59 -0.29 -25.52
C HIS A 181 1.41 -0.35 -24.57
N THR A 182 0.24 -0.11 -25.11
CA THR A 182 -1.03 -0.35 -24.42
C THR A 182 -1.81 -1.42 -25.16
N VAL A 183 -2.56 -2.23 -24.41
CA VAL A 183 -3.52 -3.20 -24.91
C VAL A 183 -4.87 -2.84 -24.33
N GLU A 184 -5.86 -2.72 -25.22
CA GLU A 184 -7.20 -2.44 -24.77
C GLU A 184 -7.78 -3.63 -23.99
N ARG A 185 -8.38 -3.32 -22.85
CA ARG A 185 -9.16 -4.28 -22.11
C ARG A 185 -10.56 -4.33 -22.74
N SER A 186 -10.83 -5.35 -23.55
CA SER A 186 -12.20 -5.67 -23.95
C SER A 186 -13.06 -5.96 -22.71
N ALA A 187 -14.27 -5.42 -22.71
CA ALA A 187 -15.24 -5.56 -21.65
C ALA A 187 -15.69 -7.03 -21.45
#